data_8c30d74f7542d81530bb2a5f1278105e
#
_entry.id   8c30d74f7542d81530bb2a5f1278105e
#
_cell.length_a   1.000
_cell.length_b   1.000
_cell.length_c   1.000
_cell.angle_alpha   90.00
_cell.angle_beta   90.00
_cell.angle_gamma   90.00
#
_symmetry.space_group_name_H-M   'P 1'
#
loop_
_entity.id
_entity.type
_entity.pdbx_description
1 polymer ?
#
loop_
_entity_poly.entity_id
_entity_poly.type
_entity_poly.pdbx_seq_one_letter_code
_entity_poly.pdbx_strand_id
1 'polypeptide(L)'
;MSEYLSCCREKIAQQCAGFFCLFFLVLPVSAQEEAVQNENTLPPTLSAWMHVKQHPDLQLHDFSNRADDLQHLYALFNNQFLWVNTENSELSAVLRLLDNAAENGLNKADYDSESLTKRWQQLSAQGSDVSEEQLARLDTAVSISLLRYLHDLHYGRVNPKGINYNLKLREKKLLDLPVLIKEHIIKHEVLSLQQHIEPQLAQYQLLKRALVQYRKLASVTPSYHFSLQQPVHPGELYPQLAELRMLLMTLADLAVTPTNPNETKDNRYQNEEVTAVKKFQYRHGLAADGVIGASTIAELNTPLARRVMQLELAMERLRWLPSLSSDPSILVNIPAFELLAYENVNDPQASVLKMPVVVGRAMKNQTPVLMASMSFIDFAPYWNVPYKIVKEELLPKLQQNPSFLAHENMELVSSNGVVEFDFSSLSLLKQGTIRIRQRPGKKNALGKVKFLFPNKDDVYLHDTPANALFGRSRRDFSHGCVRVSDPEALALFALRNQPKWDQESIRKAMTSPKMQRVFLKTPIPVLFFYVTAFFDQQNELIFYPDIYEQDGVLQEALKQAEDLSDQLLFASKSGGTTDKTATDFTE
;
A
#
# COMPACT_ATOMS: atom_id res chain seq x y z
N MET A 1 -2.53 2.16 -58.61
CA MET A 1 -2.27 0.91 -59.35
C MET A 1 -2.60 -0.17 -58.32
N SER A 2 -3.81 -0.58 -58.35
CA SER A 2 -4.36 -1.68 -59.15
C SER A 2 -4.09 -2.97 -58.42
N GLU A 3 -5.13 -3.48 -57.65
CA GLU A 3 -6.05 -4.51 -58.18
C GLU A 3 -5.47 -5.93 -58.02
N TYR A 4 -6.10 -6.97 -57.49
CA TYR A 4 -7.44 -7.54 -57.68
C TYR A 4 -7.71 -8.50 -56.50
N LEU A 5 -8.81 -8.49 -55.78
CA LEU A 5 -10.09 -9.16 -56.03
C LEU A 5 -9.91 -10.69 -56.32
N SER A 6 -10.65 -11.59 -55.81
CA SER A 6 -12.02 -11.73 -55.30
C SER A 6 -12.41 -13.22 -55.44
N CYS A 7 -13.24 -13.70 -54.52
CA CYS A 7 -14.43 -14.55 -54.78
C CYS A 7 -14.26 -16.03 -55.20
N CYS A 8 -14.89 -16.95 -54.53
CA CYS A 8 -16.20 -17.60 -54.77
C CYS A 8 -16.36 -18.79 -53.84
N ARG A 9 -17.29 -18.79 -53.13
CA ARG A 9 -18.58 -19.45 -52.81
C ARG A 9 -19.04 -20.57 -53.77
N GLU A 10 -19.53 -21.61 -53.12
CA GLU A 10 -20.78 -22.39 -53.41
C GLU A 10 -20.70 -23.71 -54.14
N LYS A 11 -21.24 -24.71 -53.41
CA LYS A 11 -22.30 -25.70 -53.73
C LYS A 11 -21.97 -26.93 -54.60
N ILE A 12 -22.39 -28.09 -54.16
CA ILE A 12 -23.54 -28.96 -54.51
C ILE A 12 -23.21 -30.40 -54.15
N ALA A 13 -23.82 -31.01 -53.30
CA ALA A 13 -24.88 -31.98 -53.09
C ALA A 13 -25.00 -33.18 -54.08
N GLN A 14 -25.19 -34.33 -53.46
CA GLN A 14 -26.06 -35.48 -53.83
C GLN A 14 -25.56 -36.67 -54.63
N GLN A 15 -25.87 -37.82 -53.97
CA GLN A 15 -26.37 -39.10 -54.49
C GLN A 15 -25.35 -40.15 -54.93
N CYS A 16 -25.35 -41.35 -54.31
CA CYS A 16 -26.21 -42.47 -54.65
C CYS A 16 -26.00 -43.68 -53.72
N ALA A 17 -27.09 -44.39 -53.53
CA ALA A 17 -27.26 -45.56 -52.73
C ALA A 17 -26.60 -46.81 -53.34
N GLY A 18 -26.24 -47.77 -52.48
CA GLY A 18 -25.89 -49.12 -52.89
C GLY A 18 -26.03 -50.12 -51.73
N PHE A 19 -27.10 -50.86 -51.70
CA PHE A 19 -27.39 -51.95 -50.78
C PHE A 19 -26.40 -53.11 -50.95
N PHE A 20 -25.83 -53.59 -49.82
CA PHE A 20 -25.45 -55.02 -49.72
C PHE A 20 -25.62 -55.49 -48.27
N CYS A 21 -26.63 -56.36 -48.08
CA CYS A 21 -26.82 -57.15 -46.88
C CYS A 21 -25.83 -58.31 -46.85
N LEU A 22 -25.05 -58.40 -45.76
CA LEU A 22 -24.41 -59.67 -45.40
C LEU A 22 -24.65 -59.92 -43.91
N PHE A 23 -25.42 -61.03 -43.67
CA PHE A 23 -25.61 -61.60 -42.34
C PHE A 23 -24.26 -62.09 -41.79
N PHE A 24 -23.89 -61.65 -40.61
CA PHE A 24 -22.90 -62.36 -39.81
C PHE A 24 -23.44 -62.62 -38.41
N LEU A 25 -23.26 -63.84 -37.98
CA LEU A 25 -23.62 -64.41 -36.70
C LEU A 25 -23.14 -63.61 -35.52
N VAL A 26 -24.01 -63.32 -34.59
CA VAL A 26 -23.72 -62.78 -33.27
C VAL A 26 -23.33 -63.98 -32.39
N LEU A 27 -22.04 -63.96 -31.96
CA LEU A 27 -21.61 -64.70 -30.77
C LEU A 27 -21.48 -63.64 -29.61
N PRO A 28 -21.94 -63.98 -28.40
CA PRO A 28 -21.78 -63.04 -27.28
C PRO A 28 -20.35 -63.09 -26.81
N VAL A 29 -19.59 -62.00 -27.11
CA VAL A 29 -18.38 -61.67 -26.42
C VAL A 29 -18.80 -61.05 -25.09
N SER A 30 -18.53 -61.73 -24.00
CA SER A 30 -18.57 -61.13 -22.67
C SER A 30 -17.58 -59.99 -22.63
N ALA A 31 -18.07 -58.76 -22.76
CA ALA A 31 -17.31 -57.56 -22.46
C ALA A 31 -17.03 -57.57 -20.95
N GLN A 32 -15.81 -57.93 -20.57
CA GLN A 32 -15.24 -57.39 -19.34
C GLN A 32 -15.23 -55.87 -19.50
N GLU A 33 -16.08 -55.18 -18.76
CA GLU A 33 -15.92 -53.78 -18.47
C GLU A 33 -14.59 -53.64 -17.72
N GLU A 34 -13.50 -53.40 -18.44
CA GLU A 34 -12.36 -52.73 -17.87
C GLU A 34 -12.88 -51.34 -17.48
N ALA A 35 -13.05 -51.14 -16.16
CA ALA A 35 -13.26 -49.83 -15.58
C ALA A 35 -12.12 -48.95 -16.07
N VAL A 36 -12.39 -48.06 -17.02
CA VAL A 36 -11.57 -46.91 -17.32
C VAL A 36 -11.50 -46.15 -15.99
N GLN A 37 -10.45 -46.39 -15.23
CA GLN A 37 -10.12 -45.58 -14.08
C GLN A 37 -10.02 -44.16 -14.62
N ASN A 38 -10.90 -43.31 -14.11
CA ASN A 38 -10.94 -41.90 -14.39
C ASN A 38 -9.62 -41.32 -13.84
N GLU A 39 -8.59 -41.15 -14.69
CA GLU A 39 -7.24 -40.69 -14.36
C GLU A 39 -7.21 -39.24 -13.79
N ASN A 40 -8.37 -38.64 -13.56
CA ASN A 40 -8.52 -37.24 -13.11
C ASN A 40 -9.05 -37.12 -11.69
N THR A 41 -9.04 -38.14 -10.86
CA THR A 41 -9.43 -38.05 -9.45
C THR A 41 -8.22 -37.73 -8.56
N LEU A 42 -8.40 -36.75 -7.67
CA LEU A 42 -7.42 -36.47 -6.62
C LEU A 42 -7.11 -37.72 -5.80
N PRO A 43 -5.85 -37.97 -5.38
CA PRO A 43 -5.55 -39.01 -4.42
C PRO A 43 -6.49 -38.95 -3.21
N PRO A 44 -6.97 -40.08 -2.66
CA PRO A 44 -7.99 -40.09 -1.59
C PRO A 44 -7.59 -39.22 -0.37
N THR A 45 -6.31 -39.20 -0.01
CA THR A 45 -5.75 -38.38 1.06
C THR A 45 -5.85 -36.88 0.76
N LEU A 46 -5.55 -36.47 -0.46
CA LEU A 46 -5.66 -35.09 -0.93
C LEU A 46 -7.11 -34.63 -0.95
N SER A 47 -8.01 -35.48 -1.45
CA SER A 47 -9.45 -35.21 -1.48
C SER A 47 -10.04 -35.00 -0.09
N ALA A 48 -9.60 -35.77 0.91
CA ALA A 48 -10.07 -35.65 2.29
C ALA A 48 -9.71 -34.28 2.89
N TRP A 49 -8.47 -33.80 2.72
CA TRP A 49 -8.05 -32.48 3.25
C TRP A 49 -8.69 -31.32 2.52
N MET A 50 -8.88 -31.43 1.20
CA MET A 50 -9.63 -30.45 0.41
C MET A 50 -11.07 -30.28 0.91
N HIS A 51 -11.70 -31.36 1.32
CA HIS A 51 -13.07 -31.33 1.86
C HIS A 51 -13.13 -30.63 3.23
N VAL A 52 -12.20 -30.94 4.13
CA VAL A 52 -12.14 -30.38 5.48
C VAL A 52 -11.54 -28.97 5.47
N LYS A 53 -10.75 -28.62 4.45
CA LYS A 53 -9.99 -27.35 4.32
C LYS A 53 -9.02 -27.09 5.49
N GLN A 54 -8.52 -28.16 6.10
CA GLN A 54 -7.55 -28.12 7.19
C GLN A 54 -6.39 -29.06 6.89
N HIS A 55 -5.17 -28.60 7.12
CA HIS A 55 -3.96 -29.40 6.94
C HIS A 55 -3.29 -29.68 8.28
N PRO A 56 -3.08 -30.96 8.68
CA PRO A 56 -2.63 -31.30 10.04
C PRO A 56 -1.18 -30.89 10.37
N ASP A 57 -0.34 -30.71 9.36
CA ASP A 57 1.10 -30.46 9.53
C ASP A 57 1.48 -28.97 9.44
N LEU A 58 0.55 -28.11 9.13
CA LEU A 58 0.79 -26.66 9.06
C LEU A 58 0.46 -25.99 10.40
N GLN A 59 1.21 -24.98 10.79
CA GLN A 59 0.91 -24.14 11.94
C GLN A 59 -0.46 -23.48 11.79
N LEU A 60 -0.72 -22.91 10.59
CA LEU A 60 -2.02 -22.43 10.18
C LEU A 60 -2.79 -23.57 9.51
N HIS A 61 -3.52 -24.37 10.29
CA HIS A 61 -4.23 -25.54 9.73
C HIS A 61 -5.28 -25.15 8.67
N ASP A 62 -6.08 -24.10 8.93
CA ASP A 62 -7.15 -23.66 8.04
C ASP A 62 -6.59 -23.01 6.76
N PHE A 63 -6.92 -23.57 5.61
CA PHE A 63 -6.60 -23.04 4.30
C PHE A 63 -7.85 -22.76 3.44
N SER A 64 -9.01 -22.60 4.08
CA SER A 64 -10.29 -22.36 3.39
C SER A 64 -10.23 -21.21 2.37
N ASN A 65 -9.44 -20.17 2.69
CA ASN A 65 -9.22 -19.03 1.81
C ASN A 65 -8.26 -19.29 0.62
N ARG A 66 -7.63 -20.47 0.56
CA ARG A 66 -6.72 -20.93 -0.51
C ARG A 66 -7.17 -22.24 -1.15
N ALA A 67 -8.30 -22.80 -0.70
CA ALA A 67 -8.75 -24.11 -1.14
C ALA A 67 -9.01 -24.18 -2.65
N ASP A 68 -9.62 -23.14 -3.21
CA ASP A 68 -9.90 -23.06 -4.66
C ASP A 68 -8.61 -22.93 -5.47
N ASP A 69 -7.66 -22.10 -5.01
CA ASP A 69 -6.34 -21.96 -5.63
C ASP A 69 -5.57 -23.28 -5.58
N LEU A 70 -5.64 -24.00 -4.45
CA LEU A 70 -4.97 -25.29 -4.27
C LEU A 70 -5.57 -26.35 -5.20
N GLN A 71 -6.90 -26.43 -5.27
CA GLN A 71 -7.59 -27.35 -6.17
C GLN A 71 -7.23 -27.05 -7.63
N HIS A 72 -7.24 -25.79 -8.03
CA HIS A 72 -6.87 -25.37 -9.37
C HIS A 72 -5.41 -25.74 -9.68
N LEU A 73 -4.49 -25.50 -8.74
CA LEU A 73 -3.06 -25.83 -8.90
C LEU A 73 -2.88 -27.33 -9.21
N TYR A 74 -3.46 -28.21 -8.41
CA TYR A 74 -3.36 -29.65 -8.65
C TYR A 74 -4.03 -30.08 -9.95
N ALA A 75 -5.20 -29.52 -10.29
CA ALA A 75 -5.87 -29.79 -11.56
C ALA A 75 -5.00 -29.45 -12.79
N LEU A 76 -4.21 -28.36 -12.71
CA LEU A 76 -3.28 -27.99 -13.78
C LEU A 76 -2.15 -29.01 -14.01
N PHE A 77 -1.87 -29.90 -13.04
CA PHE A 77 -0.87 -30.97 -13.10
C PHE A 77 -1.49 -32.38 -13.11
N ASN A 78 -2.73 -32.51 -13.56
CA ASN A 78 -3.45 -33.80 -13.61
C ASN A 78 -3.52 -34.50 -12.24
N ASN A 79 -3.62 -33.74 -11.16
CA ASN A 79 -3.67 -34.21 -9.77
C ASN A 79 -2.45 -35.03 -9.31
N GLN A 80 -1.31 -34.84 -9.92
CA GLN A 80 -0.03 -35.44 -9.52
C GLN A 80 0.70 -34.61 -8.47
N PHE A 81 1.63 -35.24 -7.76
CA PHE A 81 2.53 -34.52 -6.84
C PHE A 81 3.41 -33.51 -7.59
N LEU A 82 3.57 -32.34 -7.00
CA LEU A 82 4.29 -31.20 -7.60
C LEU A 82 5.75 -31.13 -7.16
N TRP A 83 6.00 -31.41 -5.88
CA TRP A 83 7.25 -31.09 -5.22
C TRP A 83 8.09 -32.32 -4.88
N VAL A 84 7.46 -33.45 -4.64
CA VAL A 84 8.13 -34.69 -4.17
C VAL A 84 8.43 -35.68 -5.30
N ASN A 85 8.22 -35.30 -6.55
CA ASN A 85 8.57 -36.11 -7.72
C ASN A 85 10.09 -36.07 -7.93
N THR A 86 10.73 -37.25 -8.03
CA THR A 86 12.19 -37.42 -7.97
C THR A 86 12.94 -36.90 -9.19
N GLU A 87 12.28 -36.70 -10.33
CA GLU A 87 12.98 -36.39 -11.58
C GLU A 87 13.30 -34.89 -11.77
N ASN A 88 12.51 -33.96 -11.19
CA ASN A 88 12.72 -32.52 -11.34
C ASN A 88 12.14 -31.72 -10.16
N SER A 89 12.58 -32.04 -8.94
CA SER A 89 11.99 -31.39 -7.76
C SER A 89 12.46 -29.95 -7.58
N GLU A 90 11.53 -29.00 -7.77
CA GLU A 90 11.69 -27.58 -7.40
C GLU A 90 11.47 -27.34 -5.89
N LEU A 91 11.29 -28.41 -5.09
CA LEU A 91 11.02 -28.33 -3.66
C LEU A 91 12.05 -27.47 -2.90
N SER A 92 13.34 -27.71 -3.16
CA SER A 92 14.41 -26.93 -2.50
C SER A 92 14.34 -25.43 -2.85
N ALA A 93 13.88 -25.09 -4.05
CA ALA A 93 13.66 -23.71 -4.47
C ALA A 93 12.48 -23.08 -3.70
N VAL A 94 11.37 -23.79 -3.58
CA VAL A 94 10.21 -23.35 -2.79
C VAL A 94 10.57 -23.14 -1.33
N LEU A 95 11.22 -24.11 -0.69
CA LEU A 95 11.64 -24.01 0.71
C LEU A 95 12.54 -22.78 0.95
N ARG A 96 13.44 -22.44 0.00
CA ARG A 96 14.23 -21.21 0.06
C ARG A 96 13.39 -19.96 -0.08
N LEU A 97 12.37 -19.95 -0.96
CA LEU A 97 11.44 -18.82 -1.07
C LEU A 97 10.72 -18.55 0.25
N LEU A 98 10.23 -19.60 0.90
CA LEU A 98 9.54 -19.49 2.18
C LEU A 98 10.49 -19.01 3.30
N ASP A 99 11.74 -19.47 3.33
CA ASP A 99 12.73 -19.03 4.31
C ASP A 99 13.13 -17.56 4.11
N ASN A 100 13.15 -17.07 2.87
CA ASN A 100 13.45 -15.68 2.53
C ASN A 100 12.26 -14.72 2.72
N ALA A 101 11.10 -15.18 3.21
CA ALA A 101 9.92 -14.35 3.46
C ALA A 101 10.25 -13.13 4.35
N ALA A 102 11.18 -13.30 5.28
CA ALA A 102 11.63 -12.24 6.17
C ALA A 102 12.22 -11.02 5.41
N GLU A 103 12.92 -11.21 4.30
CA GLU A 103 13.46 -10.10 3.51
C GLU A 103 12.37 -9.20 2.94
N ASN A 104 11.17 -9.75 2.77
CA ASN A 104 9.99 -9.03 2.33
C ASN A 104 9.16 -8.44 3.48
N GLY A 105 9.67 -8.44 4.72
CA GLY A 105 8.91 -7.96 5.87
C GLY A 105 7.72 -8.86 6.25
N LEU A 106 7.82 -10.14 5.89
CA LEU A 106 6.85 -11.18 6.26
C LEU A 106 7.48 -12.09 7.32
N ASN A 107 6.65 -12.70 8.17
CA ASN A 107 7.15 -13.64 9.17
C ASN A 107 7.23 -15.05 8.55
N LYS A 108 8.46 -15.61 8.43
CA LYS A 108 8.66 -16.92 7.82
C LYS A 108 7.99 -18.08 8.57
N ALA A 109 7.68 -17.90 9.85
CA ALA A 109 6.95 -18.90 10.63
C ALA A 109 5.52 -19.10 10.12
N ASP A 110 4.89 -18.05 9.57
CA ASP A 110 3.53 -18.11 9.02
C ASP A 110 3.43 -19.03 7.78
N TYR A 111 4.58 -19.36 7.19
CA TYR A 111 4.70 -20.21 5.99
C TYR A 111 5.38 -21.54 6.28
N ASP A 112 5.50 -21.93 7.54
CA ASP A 112 6.02 -23.23 7.98
C ASP A 112 7.42 -23.60 7.45
N SER A 113 8.23 -22.61 7.04
CA SER A 113 9.52 -22.78 6.36
C SER A 113 10.45 -23.79 7.07
N GLU A 114 10.64 -23.63 8.38
CA GLU A 114 11.54 -24.49 9.17
C GLU A 114 11.01 -25.91 9.34
N SER A 115 9.71 -26.06 9.65
CA SER A 115 9.08 -27.37 9.86
C SER A 115 9.02 -28.19 8.55
N LEU A 116 8.70 -27.55 7.43
CA LEU A 116 8.69 -28.18 6.11
C LEU A 116 10.10 -28.61 5.68
N THR A 117 11.11 -27.78 5.92
CA THR A 117 12.52 -28.13 5.64
C THR A 117 12.98 -29.33 6.46
N LYS A 118 12.69 -29.36 7.77
CA LYS A 118 13.03 -30.51 8.64
C LYS A 118 12.30 -31.77 8.16
N ARG A 119 11.03 -31.66 7.83
CA ARG A 119 10.25 -32.82 7.37
C ARG A 119 10.80 -33.39 6.06
N TRP A 120 11.12 -32.52 5.11
CA TRP A 120 11.77 -32.96 3.87
C TRP A 120 13.08 -33.69 4.13
N GLN A 121 13.94 -33.17 5.02
CA GLN A 121 15.20 -33.85 5.40
C GLN A 121 14.95 -35.20 6.01
N GLN A 122 13.94 -35.36 6.88
CA GLN A 122 13.57 -36.63 7.50
C GLN A 122 13.09 -37.66 6.46
N LEU A 123 12.19 -37.25 5.55
CA LEU A 123 11.68 -38.14 4.50
C LEU A 123 12.78 -38.54 3.52
N SER A 124 13.65 -37.62 3.14
CA SER A 124 14.79 -37.89 2.25
C SER A 124 15.78 -38.89 2.87
N ALA A 125 15.91 -38.92 4.20
CA ALA A 125 16.77 -39.90 4.91
C ALA A 125 16.17 -41.31 5.01
N GLN A 126 14.83 -41.44 4.87
CA GLN A 126 14.13 -42.75 4.90
C GLN A 126 14.22 -43.51 3.56
N GLY A 127 14.56 -42.83 2.47
CA GLY A 127 14.72 -43.44 1.15
C GLY A 127 13.43 -44.08 0.63
N SER A 128 13.45 -45.37 0.30
CA SER A 128 12.31 -46.11 -0.29
C SER A 128 11.18 -46.44 0.71
N ASP A 129 11.40 -46.22 2.02
CA ASP A 129 10.41 -46.58 3.04
C ASP A 129 9.36 -45.49 3.30
N VAL A 130 9.34 -44.42 2.51
CA VAL A 130 8.40 -43.32 2.62
C VAL A 130 7.06 -43.72 2.02
N SER A 131 5.97 -43.62 2.80
CA SER A 131 4.62 -43.90 2.29
C SER A 131 4.11 -42.80 1.39
N GLU A 132 3.21 -43.16 0.46
CA GLU A 132 2.51 -42.19 -0.42
C GLU A 132 1.76 -41.12 0.40
N GLU A 133 1.17 -41.49 1.54
CA GLU A 133 0.51 -40.56 2.44
C GLU A 133 1.49 -39.50 3.01
N GLN A 134 2.71 -39.90 3.39
CA GLN A 134 3.72 -38.98 3.89
C GLN A 134 4.16 -37.99 2.80
N LEU A 135 4.30 -38.47 1.56
CA LEU A 135 4.61 -37.62 0.41
C LEU A 135 3.47 -36.64 0.10
N ALA A 136 2.22 -37.13 0.07
CA ALA A 136 1.04 -36.30 -0.15
C ALA A 136 0.91 -35.20 0.90
N ARG A 137 1.17 -35.50 2.17
CA ARG A 137 1.16 -34.53 3.28
C ARG A 137 2.22 -33.45 3.11
N LEU A 138 3.44 -33.81 2.72
CA LEU A 138 4.48 -32.81 2.48
C LEU A 138 4.16 -31.95 1.25
N ASP A 139 3.77 -32.58 0.15
CA ASP A 139 3.49 -31.92 -1.13
C ASP A 139 2.38 -30.86 -0.99
N THR A 140 1.27 -31.22 -0.33
CA THR A 140 0.17 -30.29 -0.07
C THR A 140 0.52 -29.20 0.93
N ALA A 141 1.28 -29.52 1.99
CA ALA A 141 1.74 -28.51 2.94
C ALA A 141 2.60 -27.44 2.24
N VAL A 142 3.53 -27.86 1.39
CA VAL A 142 4.38 -26.95 0.60
C VAL A 142 3.53 -26.11 -0.35
N SER A 143 2.55 -26.72 -1.05
CA SER A 143 1.66 -25.99 -1.94
C SER A 143 0.84 -24.91 -1.23
N ILE A 144 0.25 -25.25 -0.07
CA ILE A 144 -0.53 -24.30 0.74
C ILE A 144 0.36 -23.16 1.23
N SER A 145 1.53 -23.47 1.77
CA SER A 145 2.47 -22.46 2.27
C SER A 145 2.97 -21.53 1.16
N LEU A 146 3.26 -22.08 -0.03
CA LEU A 146 3.64 -21.28 -1.19
C LEU A 146 2.50 -20.35 -1.64
N LEU A 147 1.28 -20.86 -1.78
CA LEU A 147 0.11 -20.05 -2.17
C LEU A 147 -0.15 -18.92 -1.16
N ARG A 148 -0.02 -19.18 0.15
CA ARG A 148 -0.12 -18.16 1.19
C ARG A 148 0.96 -17.10 1.04
N TYR A 149 2.21 -17.52 0.93
CA TYR A 149 3.35 -16.61 0.78
C TYR A 149 3.20 -15.69 -0.43
N LEU A 150 2.89 -16.27 -1.59
CA LEU A 150 2.71 -15.50 -2.83
C LEU A 150 1.52 -14.56 -2.76
N HIS A 151 0.41 -15.01 -2.15
CA HIS A 151 -0.75 -14.15 -1.91
C HIS A 151 -0.40 -12.96 -1.03
N ASP A 152 0.26 -13.19 0.10
CA ASP A 152 0.59 -12.16 1.08
C ASP A 152 1.65 -11.19 0.52
N LEU A 153 2.58 -11.71 -0.28
CA LEU A 153 3.57 -10.91 -0.98
C LEU A 153 2.92 -9.98 -2.02
N HIS A 154 1.87 -10.45 -2.71
CA HIS A 154 1.19 -9.69 -3.76
C HIS A 154 0.14 -8.72 -3.21
N TYR A 155 -0.73 -9.20 -2.33
CA TYR A 155 -1.91 -8.46 -1.86
C TYR A 155 -1.74 -7.82 -0.49
N GLY A 156 -0.72 -8.23 0.27
CA GLY A 156 -0.58 -7.95 1.70
C GLY A 156 -1.39 -8.90 2.58
N ARG A 157 -1.01 -8.98 3.86
CA ARG A 157 -1.61 -9.88 4.86
C ARG A 157 -3.00 -9.39 5.32
N VAL A 158 -3.17 -8.08 5.41
CA VAL A 158 -4.41 -7.45 5.90
C VAL A 158 -5.21 -6.86 4.76
N ASN A 159 -6.54 -7.04 4.81
CA ASN A 159 -7.41 -6.35 3.86
C ASN A 159 -7.55 -4.87 4.26
N PRO A 160 -7.09 -3.93 3.43
CA PRO A 160 -7.12 -2.51 3.76
C PRO A 160 -8.52 -1.95 4.04
N LYS A 161 -9.59 -2.58 3.53
CA LYS A 161 -10.99 -2.16 3.80
C LYS A 161 -11.35 -2.21 5.30
N GLY A 162 -10.72 -3.13 6.07
CA GLY A 162 -11.01 -3.32 7.49
C GLY A 162 -10.37 -2.29 8.42
N ILE A 163 -9.41 -1.49 7.94
CA ILE A 163 -8.59 -0.59 8.76
C ILE A 163 -8.60 0.85 8.25
N ASN A 164 -9.79 1.41 8.01
CA ASN A 164 -10.00 2.79 7.53
C ASN A 164 -9.42 3.10 6.12
N TYR A 165 -8.90 2.12 5.40
CA TYR A 165 -8.47 2.25 4.03
C TYR A 165 -9.58 1.76 3.09
N ASN A 166 -10.45 2.65 2.68
CA ASN A 166 -11.58 2.35 1.81
C ASN A 166 -11.15 2.15 0.34
N LEU A 167 -10.04 1.47 0.11
CA LEU A 167 -9.51 1.24 -1.22
C LEU A 167 -9.96 -0.12 -1.75
N LYS A 168 -10.65 -0.12 -2.90
CA LYS A 168 -10.92 -1.33 -3.70
C LYS A 168 -9.67 -1.73 -4.51
N LEU A 169 -8.50 -1.66 -3.93
CA LEU A 169 -7.25 -1.83 -4.66
C LEU A 169 -6.98 -3.29 -5.01
N ARG A 170 -7.37 -4.23 -4.15
CA ARG A 170 -7.21 -5.67 -4.40
C ARG A 170 -7.94 -6.14 -5.67
N GLU A 171 -9.14 -5.61 -5.92
CA GLU A 171 -9.95 -5.99 -7.10
C GLU A 171 -9.27 -5.60 -8.44
N LYS A 172 -8.31 -4.68 -8.41
CA LYS A 172 -7.57 -4.23 -9.61
C LYS A 172 -6.26 -4.99 -9.86
N LYS A 173 -5.90 -5.92 -8.98
CA LYS A 173 -4.62 -6.67 -9.01
C LYS A 173 -4.85 -8.18 -9.08
N LEU A 174 -5.98 -8.63 -9.62
CA LEU A 174 -6.27 -10.07 -9.69
C LEU A 174 -5.17 -10.78 -10.47
N LEU A 175 -4.63 -11.83 -9.85
CA LEU A 175 -3.58 -12.67 -10.39
C LEU A 175 -3.95 -14.14 -10.18
N ASP A 176 -3.81 -14.94 -11.23
CA ASP A 176 -3.99 -16.38 -11.16
C ASP A 176 -2.69 -17.03 -10.68
N LEU A 177 -2.57 -17.19 -9.35
CA LEU A 177 -1.39 -17.75 -8.72
C LEU A 177 -1.11 -19.19 -9.17
N PRO A 178 -2.10 -20.12 -9.25
CA PRO A 178 -1.89 -21.47 -9.77
C PRO A 178 -1.27 -21.50 -11.17
N VAL A 179 -1.78 -20.71 -12.10
CA VAL A 179 -1.24 -20.65 -13.47
C VAL A 179 0.20 -20.13 -13.46
N LEU A 180 0.47 -19.10 -12.67
CA LEU A 180 1.80 -18.51 -12.56
C LEU A 180 2.81 -19.50 -11.96
N ILE A 181 2.43 -20.24 -10.91
CA ILE A 181 3.26 -21.29 -10.31
C ILE A 181 3.59 -22.35 -11.36
N LYS A 182 2.58 -22.83 -12.12
CA LYS A 182 2.78 -23.81 -13.19
C LYS A 182 3.80 -23.33 -14.22
N GLU A 183 3.66 -22.10 -14.70
CA GLU A 183 4.59 -21.53 -15.69
C GLU A 183 6.04 -21.55 -15.20
N HIS A 184 6.27 -21.21 -13.92
CA HIS A 184 7.61 -21.17 -13.35
C HIS A 184 8.17 -22.56 -13.04
N ILE A 185 7.34 -23.52 -12.67
CA ILE A 185 7.75 -24.94 -12.53
C ILE A 185 8.21 -25.48 -13.89
N ILE A 186 7.41 -25.27 -14.95
CA ILE A 186 7.75 -25.78 -16.32
C ILE A 186 9.05 -25.17 -16.83
N LYS A 187 9.35 -23.91 -16.48
CA LYS A 187 10.57 -23.20 -16.87
C LYS A 187 11.77 -23.49 -15.97
N HIS A 188 11.60 -24.23 -14.86
CA HIS A 188 12.61 -24.40 -13.80
C HIS A 188 13.09 -23.06 -13.19
N GLU A 189 12.17 -22.11 -13.02
CA GLU A 189 12.45 -20.74 -12.56
C GLU A 189 11.65 -20.39 -11.31
N VAL A 190 11.36 -21.36 -10.43
CA VAL A 190 10.50 -21.14 -9.23
C VAL A 190 11.03 -20.02 -8.33
N LEU A 191 12.36 -19.87 -8.21
CA LEU A 191 12.95 -18.77 -7.42
C LEU A 191 12.60 -17.38 -7.96
N SER A 192 12.32 -17.25 -9.25
CA SER A 192 11.94 -15.97 -9.85
C SER A 192 10.49 -15.56 -9.57
N LEU A 193 9.64 -16.46 -9.06
CA LEU A 193 8.26 -16.16 -8.65
C LEU A 193 8.19 -14.94 -7.72
N GLN A 194 9.08 -14.87 -6.73
CA GLN A 194 9.13 -13.75 -5.80
C GLN A 194 9.29 -12.42 -6.52
N GLN A 195 10.25 -12.31 -7.43
CA GLN A 195 10.51 -11.09 -8.19
C GLN A 195 9.35 -10.71 -9.12
N HIS A 196 8.64 -11.71 -9.63
CA HIS A 196 7.50 -11.50 -10.51
C HIS A 196 6.27 -10.95 -9.75
N ILE A 197 6.08 -11.40 -8.50
CA ILE A 197 4.89 -11.14 -7.70
C ILE A 197 5.03 -9.90 -6.80
N GLU A 198 6.24 -9.64 -6.25
CA GLU A 198 6.47 -8.50 -5.37
C GLU A 198 6.17 -7.17 -6.07
N PRO A 199 5.80 -6.12 -5.34
CA PRO A 199 5.53 -4.81 -5.94
C PRO A 199 6.71 -4.30 -6.78
N GLN A 200 6.44 -4.00 -8.05
CA GLN A 200 7.46 -3.52 -9.02
C GLN A 200 7.78 -2.03 -8.83
N LEU A 201 7.62 -1.51 -7.63
CA LEU A 201 7.94 -0.14 -7.28
C LEU A 201 9.39 -0.04 -6.82
N ALA A 202 10.15 0.91 -7.36
CA ALA A 202 11.53 1.18 -6.91
C ALA A 202 11.60 1.37 -5.39
N GLN A 203 10.63 2.05 -4.80
CA GLN A 203 10.49 2.25 -3.35
C GLN A 203 10.42 0.93 -2.57
N TYR A 204 9.71 -0.08 -3.08
CA TYR A 204 9.61 -1.38 -2.41
C TYR A 204 10.98 -2.06 -2.33
N GLN A 205 11.75 -2.04 -3.42
CA GLN A 205 13.10 -2.61 -3.47
C GLN A 205 14.09 -1.88 -2.55
N LEU A 206 13.97 -0.55 -2.46
CA LEU A 206 14.77 0.25 -1.53
C LEU A 206 14.44 -0.10 -0.06
N LEU A 207 13.15 -0.18 0.29
CA LEU A 207 12.70 -0.55 1.64
C LEU A 207 13.11 -1.97 2.01
N LYS A 208 13.05 -2.92 1.08
CA LYS A 208 13.51 -4.31 1.28
C LYS A 208 14.99 -4.34 1.69
N ARG A 209 15.85 -3.62 0.97
CA ARG A 209 17.28 -3.50 1.33
C ARG A 209 17.48 -2.84 2.69
N ALA A 210 16.75 -1.75 2.96
CA ALA A 210 16.80 -1.05 4.24
C ALA A 210 16.35 -1.95 5.40
N LEU A 211 15.31 -2.77 5.20
CA LEU A 211 14.81 -3.70 6.22
C LEU A 211 15.89 -4.70 6.65
N VAL A 212 16.58 -5.32 5.69
CA VAL A 212 17.70 -6.24 5.99
C VAL A 212 18.78 -5.51 6.80
N GLN A 213 19.15 -4.29 6.39
CA GLN A 213 20.14 -3.48 7.09
C GLN A 213 19.68 -3.12 8.51
N TYR A 214 18.46 -2.62 8.70
CA TYR A 214 17.96 -2.20 10.01
C TYR A 214 17.73 -3.38 10.96
N ARG A 215 17.35 -4.56 10.48
CA ARG A 215 17.29 -5.79 11.29
C ARG A 215 18.67 -6.16 11.84
N LYS A 216 19.70 -6.10 10.99
CA LYS A 216 21.09 -6.32 11.42
C LYS A 216 21.51 -5.27 12.45
N LEU A 217 21.24 -3.99 12.22
CA LEU A 217 21.54 -2.94 13.18
C LEU A 217 20.82 -3.15 14.51
N ALA A 218 19.52 -3.50 14.48
CA ALA A 218 18.71 -3.75 15.66
C ALA A 218 19.24 -4.94 16.51
N SER A 219 19.87 -5.93 15.89
CA SER A 219 20.41 -7.10 16.59
C SER A 219 21.76 -6.86 17.27
N VAL A 220 22.53 -5.86 16.82
CA VAL A 220 23.92 -5.63 17.31
C VAL A 220 24.11 -4.30 18.03
N THR A 221 23.16 -3.36 17.87
CA THR A 221 23.30 -2.02 18.46
C THR A 221 22.80 -2.01 19.89
N PRO A 222 23.60 -1.51 20.87
CA PRO A 222 23.13 -1.33 22.24
C PRO A 222 21.96 -0.34 22.30
N SER A 223 21.08 -0.50 23.27
CA SER A 223 20.08 0.52 23.60
C SER A 223 20.77 1.75 24.20
N TYR A 224 20.59 2.89 23.57
CA TYR A 224 20.98 4.18 24.10
C TYR A 224 19.79 4.84 24.75
N HIS A 225 20.06 5.65 25.80
CA HIS A 225 19.04 6.50 26.42
C HIS A 225 19.62 7.91 26.60
N PHE A 226 19.17 8.81 25.75
CA PHE A 226 19.56 10.22 25.78
C PHE A 226 18.59 11.00 26.65
N SER A 227 19.14 11.93 27.46
CA SER A 227 18.38 12.81 28.33
C SER A 227 18.73 14.27 28.05
N LEU A 228 17.83 15.17 28.43
CA LEU A 228 17.96 16.58 28.15
C LEU A 228 17.42 17.39 29.33
N GLN A 229 18.23 18.29 29.87
CA GLN A 229 17.77 19.30 30.85
C GLN A 229 17.30 20.58 30.15
N GLN A 230 17.98 20.98 29.11
CA GLN A 230 17.65 22.11 28.24
C GLN A 230 18.16 21.82 26.82
N PRO A 231 17.59 22.44 25.78
CA PRO A 231 18.07 22.27 24.41
C PRO A 231 19.57 22.57 24.32
N VAL A 232 20.32 21.75 23.58
CA VAL A 232 21.77 21.94 23.34
C VAL A 232 21.97 22.52 21.95
N HIS A 233 22.60 23.69 21.92
CA HIS A 233 22.91 24.37 20.68
C HIS A 233 24.36 24.07 20.21
N PRO A 234 24.63 24.24 18.89
CA PRO A 234 25.99 24.14 18.38
C PRO A 234 26.99 24.99 19.19
N GLY A 235 28.11 24.38 19.60
CA GLY A 235 29.14 25.02 20.43
C GLY A 235 29.00 24.77 21.94
N GLU A 236 27.87 24.24 22.40
CA GLU A 236 27.65 23.93 23.82
C GLU A 236 28.18 22.55 24.20
N LEU A 237 28.30 22.28 25.50
CA LEU A 237 28.70 20.98 26.02
C LEU A 237 27.51 20.04 26.07
N TYR A 238 27.71 18.82 25.58
CA TYR A 238 26.73 17.74 25.70
C TYR A 238 27.37 16.53 26.39
N PRO A 239 27.00 16.19 27.63
CA PRO A 239 27.64 15.10 28.38
C PRO A 239 27.59 13.73 27.67
N GLN A 240 26.51 13.45 26.91
CA GLN A 240 26.31 12.19 26.19
C GLN A 240 26.80 12.27 24.72
N LEU A 241 27.76 13.15 24.40
CA LEU A 241 28.24 13.34 23.03
C LEU A 241 28.95 12.09 22.48
N ALA A 242 29.61 11.30 23.32
CA ALA A 242 30.29 10.10 22.91
C ALA A 242 29.28 9.01 22.44
N GLU A 243 28.22 8.81 23.21
CA GLU A 243 27.12 7.87 22.87
C GLU A 243 26.38 8.34 21.63
N LEU A 244 26.14 9.66 21.50
CA LEU A 244 25.52 10.25 20.31
C LEU A 244 26.36 9.99 19.05
N ARG A 245 27.69 10.17 19.11
CA ARG A 245 28.60 9.84 18.01
C ARG A 245 28.48 8.37 17.61
N MET A 246 28.50 7.46 18.59
CA MET A 246 28.37 6.03 18.34
C MET A 246 27.07 5.69 17.62
N LEU A 247 25.94 6.25 18.05
CA LEU A 247 24.65 6.02 17.39
C LEU A 247 24.64 6.60 15.98
N LEU A 248 25.09 7.85 15.79
CA LEU A 248 25.11 8.51 14.47
C LEU A 248 26.06 7.81 13.49
N MET A 249 27.19 7.27 13.93
CA MET A 249 28.07 6.41 13.11
C MET A 249 27.37 5.10 12.73
N THR A 250 26.70 4.46 13.70
CA THR A 250 25.93 3.23 13.45
C THR A 250 24.84 3.45 12.40
N LEU A 251 24.18 4.61 12.42
CA LEU A 251 23.14 5.00 11.47
C LEU A 251 23.69 5.55 10.13
N ALA A 252 25.01 5.65 9.99
CA ALA A 252 25.70 6.28 8.85
C ALA A 252 25.34 7.76 8.63
N ASP A 253 24.91 8.45 9.68
CA ASP A 253 24.72 9.91 9.68
C ASP A 253 26.04 10.66 9.95
N LEU A 254 26.94 10.06 10.73
CA LEU A 254 28.29 10.52 10.97
C LEU A 254 29.30 9.58 10.30
N ALA A 255 30.25 10.13 9.56
CA ALA A 255 31.31 9.33 8.96
C ALA A 255 32.22 8.73 10.04
N VAL A 256 32.69 7.51 9.81
CA VAL A 256 33.70 6.89 10.68
C VAL A 256 35.04 7.55 10.38
N THR A 257 35.47 8.47 11.25
CA THR A 257 36.81 9.01 11.16
C THR A 257 37.75 8.14 11.99
N PRO A 258 38.98 7.80 11.49
CA PRO A 258 39.99 7.16 12.29
C PRO A 258 40.35 8.12 13.46
N THR A 259 39.87 7.82 14.65
CA THR A 259 40.17 8.65 15.83
C THR A 259 41.60 8.42 16.26
N ASN A 260 42.35 9.48 16.39
CA ASN A 260 43.62 9.46 17.11
C ASN A 260 43.33 9.15 18.60
N PRO A 261 43.80 8.03 19.17
CA PRO A 261 43.44 7.64 20.54
C PRO A 261 43.90 8.66 21.61
N ASN A 262 44.71 9.62 21.25
CA ASN A 262 45.22 10.68 22.14
C ASN A 262 44.46 12.01 22.06
N GLU A 263 43.45 12.13 21.22
CA GLU A 263 42.58 13.31 21.25
C GLU A 263 41.60 13.18 22.42
N THR A 264 41.88 13.94 23.50
CA THR A 264 40.87 14.24 24.52
C THR A 264 39.74 15.01 23.87
N LYS A 265 38.72 14.30 23.38
CA LYS A 265 37.56 14.94 22.78
C LYS A 265 36.80 15.69 23.88
N ASP A 266 36.90 17.01 23.83
CA ASP A 266 36.01 17.89 24.55
C ASP A 266 34.56 17.47 24.22
N ASN A 267 33.67 17.37 25.22
CA ASN A 267 32.23 17.06 25.02
C ASN A 267 31.48 18.26 24.39
N ARG A 268 32.18 19.08 23.60
CA ARG A 268 31.61 20.21 22.89
C ARG A 268 30.97 19.78 21.58
N TYR A 269 29.68 20.01 21.51
CA TYR A 269 28.82 19.66 20.35
C TYR A 269 29.08 20.67 19.21
N GLN A 270 29.83 20.29 18.17
CA GLN A 270 30.24 21.20 17.10
C GLN A 270 30.58 20.46 15.78
N ASN A 271 30.77 21.23 14.70
CA ASN A 271 31.30 20.76 13.40
C ASN A 271 30.56 19.54 12.83
N GLU A 272 31.26 18.42 12.79
CA GLU A 272 30.77 17.17 12.17
C GLU A 272 29.53 16.60 12.88
N GLU A 273 29.47 16.68 14.21
CA GLU A 273 28.32 16.21 14.97
C GLU A 273 27.07 17.06 14.69
N VAL A 274 27.23 18.38 14.53
CA VAL A 274 26.12 19.27 14.15
C VAL A 274 25.59 18.90 12.77
N THR A 275 26.50 18.63 11.83
CA THR A 275 26.11 18.20 10.48
C THR A 275 25.40 16.83 10.51
N ALA A 276 25.92 15.89 11.30
CA ALA A 276 25.32 14.57 11.48
C ALA A 276 23.94 14.63 12.15
N VAL A 277 23.78 15.48 13.18
CA VAL A 277 22.48 15.69 13.82
C VAL A 277 21.49 16.33 12.84
N LYS A 278 21.90 17.29 12.02
CA LYS A 278 21.04 17.85 10.95
C LYS A 278 20.60 16.78 9.96
N LYS A 279 21.52 15.88 9.55
CA LYS A 279 21.19 14.74 8.68
C LYS A 279 20.20 13.80 9.38
N PHE A 280 20.46 13.45 10.64
CA PHE A 280 19.56 12.65 11.45
C PHE A 280 18.17 13.29 11.55
N GLN A 281 18.09 14.59 11.91
CA GLN A 281 16.83 15.33 11.99
C GLN A 281 16.04 15.28 10.67
N TYR A 282 16.73 15.54 9.54
CA TYR A 282 16.13 15.46 8.21
C TYR A 282 15.52 14.07 7.96
N ARG A 283 16.31 13.01 8.23
CA ARG A 283 15.86 11.61 8.03
C ARG A 283 14.76 11.18 9.00
N HIS A 284 14.46 11.95 10.02
CA HIS A 284 13.39 11.69 10.98
C HIS A 284 12.25 12.71 10.92
N GLY A 285 12.12 13.43 9.79
CA GLY A 285 11.02 14.37 9.55
C GLY A 285 11.02 15.59 10.48
N LEU A 286 12.15 15.89 11.09
CA LEU A 286 12.35 17.06 11.96
C LEU A 286 12.91 18.26 11.20
N ALA A 287 12.83 19.44 11.80
CA ALA A 287 13.58 20.60 11.32
C ALA A 287 15.09 20.33 11.47
N ALA A 288 15.85 20.41 10.38
CA ALA A 288 17.29 20.15 10.36
C ALA A 288 18.10 21.38 10.82
N ASP A 289 17.83 21.86 12.04
CA ASP A 289 18.45 23.05 12.63
C ASP A 289 19.75 22.75 13.38
N GLY A 290 20.02 21.49 13.72
CA GLY A 290 21.15 21.03 14.49
C GLY A 290 21.01 21.29 15.99
N VAL A 291 19.84 21.68 16.48
CA VAL A 291 19.57 21.82 17.92
C VAL A 291 19.13 20.48 18.49
N ILE A 292 19.80 19.97 19.51
CA ILE A 292 19.38 18.78 20.21
C ILE A 292 18.27 19.18 21.19
N GLY A 293 17.03 19.24 20.68
CA GLY A 293 15.84 19.56 21.44
C GLY A 293 15.02 18.32 21.81
N ALA A 294 13.87 18.51 22.46
CA ALA A 294 13.00 17.42 22.93
C ALA A 294 12.58 16.46 21.80
N SER A 295 12.24 16.99 20.61
CA SER A 295 11.86 16.15 19.46
C SER A 295 13.04 15.34 18.94
N THR A 296 14.24 15.92 18.90
CA THR A 296 15.48 15.20 18.49
C THR A 296 15.78 14.06 19.47
N ILE A 297 15.68 14.32 20.78
CA ILE A 297 15.87 13.29 21.82
C ILE A 297 14.84 12.17 21.71
N ALA A 298 13.57 12.50 21.46
CA ALA A 298 12.53 11.49 21.28
C ALA A 298 12.86 10.53 20.13
N GLU A 299 13.34 11.06 19.01
CA GLU A 299 13.74 10.26 17.84
C GLU A 299 15.05 9.48 18.09
N LEU A 300 16.04 10.04 18.77
CA LEU A 300 17.27 9.35 19.18
C LEU A 300 16.99 8.19 20.14
N ASN A 301 15.99 8.31 20.99
CA ASN A 301 15.56 7.27 21.93
C ASN A 301 14.61 6.23 21.30
N THR A 302 14.20 6.42 20.05
CA THR A 302 13.35 5.44 19.36
C THR A 302 14.16 4.18 19.07
N PRO A 303 13.77 3.00 19.63
CA PRO A 303 14.49 1.76 19.40
C PRO A 303 14.55 1.37 17.92
N LEU A 304 15.67 0.79 17.47
CA LEU A 304 15.82 0.35 16.08
C LEU A 304 14.78 -0.72 15.69
N ALA A 305 14.31 -1.53 16.64
CA ALA A 305 13.19 -2.46 16.42
C ALA A 305 11.90 -1.74 15.98
N ARG A 306 11.66 -0.52 16.47
CA ARG A 306 10.54 0.31 16.02
C ARG A 306 10.73 0.77 14.56
N ARG A 307 11.97 1.06 14.15
CA ARG A 307 12.29 1.40 12.75
C ARG A 307 12.10 0.19 11.82
N VAL A 308 12.53 -1.00 12.27
CA VAL A 308 12.23 -2.26 11.55
C VAL A 308 10.74 -2.40 11.33
N MET A 309 9.93 -2.24 12.37
CA MET A 309 8.47 -2.32 12.26
C MET A 309 7.91 -1.25 11.29
N GLN A 310 8.39 -0.01 11.32
CA GLN A 310 7.94 1.02 10.37
C GLN A 310 8.24 0.62 8.91
N LEU A 311 9.40 -0.02 8.65
CA LEU A 311 9.75 -0.54 7.32
C LEU A 311 8.82 -1.67 6.89
N GLU A 312 8.52 -2.62 7.78
CA GLU A 312 7.59 -3.73 7.54
C GLU A 312 6.18 -3.22 7.22
N LEU A 313 5.67 -2.27 8.01
CA LEU A 313 4.36 -1.64 7.79
C LEU A 313 4.32 -0.82 6.48
N ALA A 314 5.43 -0.15 6.14
CA ALA A 314 5.55 0.56 4.88
C ALA A 314 5.48 -0.41 3.69
N MET A 315 6.20 -1.54 3.75
CA MET A 315 6.18 -2.57 2.72
C MET A 315 4.79 -3.21 2.60
N GLU A 316 4.10 -3.47 3.73
CA GLU A 316 2.72 -3.97 3.71
C GLU A 316 1.78 -3.03 2.97
N ARG A 317 1.85 -1.72 3.25
CA ARG A 317 1.02 -0.71 2.57
C ARG A 317 1.34 -0.57 1.08
N LEU A 318 2.60 -0.74 0.68
CA LEU A 318 2.97 -0.70 -0.74
C LEU A 318 2.41 -1.91 -1.51
N ARG A 319 2.22 -3.07 -0.88
CA ARG A 319 1.55 -4.23 -1.47
C ARG A 319 0.08 -3.97 -1.80
N TRP A 320 -0.57 -3.05 -1.10
CA TRP A 320 -1.97 -2.70 -1.39
C TRP A 320 -2.12 -1.85 -2.64
N LEU A 321 -1.05 -1.19 -3.09
CA LEU A 321 -1.13 -0.29 -4.24
C LEU A 321 -1.32 -1.09 -5.54
N PRO A 322 -2.14 -0.59 -6.48
CA PRO A 322 -2.19 -1.16 -7.81
C PRO A 322 -0.87 -0.92 -8.53
N SER A 323 -0.62 -1.68 -9.59
CA SER A 323 0.46 -1.35 -10.52
C SER A 323 0.21 0.05 -11.08
N LEU A 324 1.12 0.96 -10.80
CA LEU A 324 1.08 2.30 -11.39
C LEU A 324 1.58 2.17 -12.82
N SER A 325 0.80 2.70 -13.77
CA SER A 325 1.20 2.76 -15.18
C SER A 325 2.38 3.71 -15.35
N SER A 326 3.06 3.61 -16.50
CA SER A 326 4.08 4.58 -16.92
C SER A 326 3.52 5.98 -17.21
N ASP A 327 2.22 6.18 -17.09
CA ASP A 327 1.56 7.46 -17.29
C ASP A 327 1.82 8.42 -16.12
N PRO A 328 1.72 9.73 -16.39
CA PRO A 328 1.85 10.74 -15.34
C PRO A 328 0.90 10.53 -14.18
N SER A 329 1.42 10.67 -12.97
CA SER A 329 0.69 10.38 -11.72
C SER A 329 0.99 11.42 -10.65
N ILE A 330 0.02 11.69 -9.78
CA ILE A 330 0.17 12.56 -8.62
C ILE A 330 0.02 11.71 -7.36
N LEU A 331 1.06 11.71 -6.53
CA LEU A 331 1.12 10.97 -5.30
C LEU A 331 1.21 11.94 -4.11
N VAL A 332 0.42 11.72 -3.07
CA VAL A 332 0.49 12.49 -1.82
C VAL A 332 0.78 11.52 -0.68
N ASN A 333 1.98 11.61 -0.10
CA ASN A 333 2.29 10.90 1.13
C ASN A 333 1.85 11.74 2.33
N ILE A 334 0.77 11.32 2.99
CA ILE A 334 0.12 12.09 4.04
C ILE A 334 1.07 12.37 5.22
N PRO A 335 1.76 11.39 5.85
CA PRO A 335 2.69 11.66 6.95
C PRO A 335 3.94 12.44 6.56
N ALA A 336 4.34 12.42 5.29
CA ALA A 336 5.42 13.24 4.77
C ALA A 336 5.02 14.70 4.56
N PHE A 337 3.72 14.99 4.49
CA PHE A 337 3.20 16.30 4.08
C PHE A 337 3.73 16.73 2.71
N GLU A 338 3.77 15.80 1.76
CA GLU A 338 4.44 15.99 0.48
C GLU A 338 3.61 15.47 -0.68
N LEU A 339 3.60 16.24 -1.77
CA LEU A 339 3.08 15.86 -3.07
C LEU A 339 4.23 15.63 -4.03
N LEU A 340 4.18 14.52 -4.76
CA LEU A 340 5.09 14.14 -5.83
C LEU A 340 4.28 13.95 -7.11
N ALA A 341 4.58 14.71 -8.15
CA ALA A 341 3.97 14.53 -9.47
C ALA A 341 5.03 13.99 -10.43
N TYR A 342 4.84 12.75 -10.86
CA TYR A 342 5.75 12.01 -11.74
C TYR A 342 5.27 12.10 -13.18
N GLU A 343 6.18 12.35 -14.12
CA GLU A 343 5.92 12.14 -15.54
C GLU A 343 5.83 10.64 -15.87
N ASN A 344 6.67 9.84 -15.22
CA ASN A 344 6.65 8.40 -15.26
C ASN A 344 7.17 7.85 -13.91
N VAL A 345 6.32 7.19 -13.15
CA VAL A 345 6.66 6.67 -11.81
C VAL A 345 7.64 5.48 -11.89
N ASN A 346 7.73 4.82 -13.03
CA ASN A 346 8.59 3.65 -13.25
C ASN A 346 9.97 4.04 -13.83
N ASP A 347 10.17 5.30 -14.22
CA ASP A 347 11.44 5.80 -14.73
C ASP A 347 12.17 6.62 -13.64
N PRO A 348 13.28 6.10 -13.07
CA PRO A 348 14.05 6.81 -12.04
C PRO A 348 14.68 8.11 -12.54
N GLN A 349 14.79 8.32 -13.87
CA GLN A 349 15.34 9.53 -14.47
C GLN A 349 14.26 10.55 -14.86
N ALA A 350 12.99 10.16 -14.77
CA ALA A 350 11.89 11.07 -15.09
C ALA A 350 11.84 12.26 -14.14
N SER A 351 11.45 13.40 -14.69
CA SER A 351 11.21 14.62 -13.90
C SER A 351 10.12 14.41 -12.86
N VAL A 352 10.36 14.87 -11.64
CA VAL A 352 9.41 14.80 -10.52
C VAL A 352 9.18 16.20 -9.97
N LEU A 353 7.95 16.69 -10.04
CA LEU A 353 7.55 17.90 -9.36
C LEU A 353 7.24 17.56 -7.89
N LYS A 354 8.04 18.09 -6.98
CA LYS A 354 7.92 17.89 -5.54
C LYS A 354 7.47 19.18 -4.85
N MET A 355 6.49 19.09 -3.95
CA MET A 355 6.07 20.24 -3.17
C MET A 355 5.49 19.87 -1.79
N PRO A 356 5.65 20.76 -0.77
CA PRO A 356 4.97 20.62 0.52
C PRO A 356 3.45 20.74 0.37
N VAL A 357 2.72 19.99 1.21
CA VAL A 357 1.27 20.08 1.32
C VAL A 357 0.81 20.25 2.77
N VAL A 358 -0.41 20.76 2.95
CA VAL A 358 -1.12 20.77 4.25
C VAL A 358 -2.27 19.79 4.16
N VAL A 359 -2.28 18.79 5.05
CA VAL A 359 -3.29 17.72 5.11
C VAL A 359 -4.30 17.95 6.24
N GLY A 360 -5.28 17.09 6.36
CA GLY A 360 -6.33 17.15 7.38
C GLY A 360 -5.81 16.98 8.80
N ARG A 361 -6.55 17.53 9.77
CA ARG A 361 -6.22 17.45 11.20
C ARG A 361 -6.35 16.02 11.72
N ALA A 362 -5.35 15.56 12.47
CA ALA A 362 -5.27 14.21 13.01
C ALA A 362 -6.54 13.75 13.78
N MET A 363 -7.06 14.59 14.67
CA MET A 363 -8.13 14.20 15.60
C MET A 363 -9.55 14.28 15.02
N LYS A 364 -9.79 15.07 13.97
CA LYS A 364 -11.18 15.40 13.56
C LYS A 364 -11.49 15.24 12.08
N ASN A 365 -10.53 15.49 11.22
CA ASN A 365 -10.76 15.63 9.78
C ASN A 365 -9.55 15.09 9.01
N GLN A 366 -9.20 13.81 9.22
CA GLN A 366 -8.08 13.18 8.53
C GLN A 366 -8.27 13.21 7.02
N THR A 367 -7.19 13.44 6.28
CA THR A 367 -7.19 13.21 4.84
C THR A 367 -7.26 11.69 4.61
N PRO A 368 -8.26 11.20 3.85
CA PRO A 368 -8.39 9.77 3.60
C PRO A 368 -7.31 9.26 2.64
N VAL A 369 -6.94 8.01 2.80
CA VAL A 369 -6.21 7.27 1.76
C VAL A 369 -7.19 6.96 0.64
N LEU A 370 -6.88 7.38 -0.59
CA LEU A 370 -7.76 7.21 -1.74
C LEU A 370 -6.98 7.16 -3.05
N MET A 371 -7.59 6.57 -4.06
CA MET A 371 -7.17 6.66 -5.45
C MET A 371 -8.33 7.17 -6.30
N ALA A 372 -8.05 8.19 -7.10
CA ALA A 372 -9.02 8.79 -8.01
C ALA A 372 -8.32 9.31 -9.27
N SER A 373 -9.06 9.88 -10.21
CA SER A 373 -8.50 10.47 -11.43
C SER A 373 -8.85 11.95 -11.51
N MET A 374 -7.84 12.81 -11.54
CA MET A 374 -8.02 14.25 -11.75
C MET A 374 -8.56 14.49 -13.17
N SER A 375 -9.74 15.06 -13.26
CA SER A 375 -10.46 15.23 -14.52
C SER A 375 -10.59 16.68 -14.95
N PHE A 376 -10.52 17.63 -14.01
CA PHE A 376 -10.65 19.05 -14.32
C PHE A 376 -10.05 19.96 -13.24
N ILE A 377 -9.77 21.19 -13.63
CA ILE A 377 -9.23 22.26 -12.79
C ILE A 377 -10.21 23.43 -12.82
N ASP A 378 -10.53 23.99 -11.68
CA ASP A 378 -11.26 25.24 -11.55
C ASP A 378 -10.30 26.37 -11.18
N PHE A 379 -10.06 27.30 -12.08
CA PHE A 379 -9.37 28.55 -11.83
C PHE A 379 -10.34 29.58 -11.24
N ALA A 380 -9.85 30.42 -10.33
CA ALA A 380 -10.65 31.40 -9.59
C ALA A 380 -11.93 30.75 -9.02
N PRO A 381 -11.82 29.69 -8.19
CA PRO A 381 -12.95 28.89 -7.79
C PRO A 381 -13.87 29.60 -6.82
N TYR A 382 -15.16 29.28 -6.86
CA TYR A 382 -16.04 29.49 -5.72
C TYR A 382 -15.79 28.42 -4.67
N TRP A 383 -15.78 28.78 -3.39
CA TRP A 383 -15.79 27.82 -2.30
C TRP A 383 -17.22 27.65 -1.75
N ASN A 384 -17.88 26.58 -2.13
CA ASN A 384 -19.11 26.16 -1.48
C ASN A 384 -18.74 25.59 -0.12
N VAL A 385 -19.13 26.29 0.96
CA VAL A 385 -18.71 25.90 2.31
C VAL A 385 -19.43 24.62 2.72
N PRO A 386 -18.72 23.54 3.10
CA PRO A 386 -19.34 22.34 3.60
C PRO A 386 -20.24 22.60 4.81
N TYR A 387 -21.38 21.92 4.86
CA TYR A 387 -22.39 22.13 5.92
C TYR A 387 -21.82 22.00 7.34
N LYS A 388 -20.90 21.03 7.55
CA LYS A 388 -20.21 20.84 8.83
C LYS A 388 -19.46 22.11 9.26
N ILE A 389 -18.72 22.75 8.35
CA ILE A 389 -17.98 23.99 8.62
C ILE A 389 -18.96 25.14 8.87
N VAL A 390 -20.06 25.22 8.09
CA VAL A 390 -21.12 26.21 8.34
C VAL A 390 -21.64 26.06 9.76
N LYS A 391 -22.02 24.86 10.17
CA LYS A 391 -22.60 24.57 11.47
C LYS A 391 -21.64 24.83 12.63
N GLU A 392 -20.41 24.33 12.52
CA GLU A 392 -19.45 24.33 13.63
C GLU A 392 -18.69 25.67 13.76
N GLU A 393 -18.43 26.37 12.65
CA GLU A 393 -17.54 27.53 12.64
C GLU A 393 -18.22 28.85 12.22
N LEU A 394 -19.09 28.83 11.19
CA LEU A 394 -19.62 30.07 10.64
C LEU A 394 -20.89 30.53 11.31
N LEU A 395 -21.81 29.64 11.65
CA LEU A 395 -23.06 30.02 12.34
C LEU A 395 -22.82 30.78 13.65
N PRO A 396 -21.89 30.35 14.54
CA PRO A 396 -21.62 31.14 15.76
C PRO A 396 -21.09 32.55 15.46
N LYS A 397 -20.25 32.68 14.42
CA LYS A 397 -19.71 33.99 13.99
C LYS A 397 -20.80 34.90 13.42
N LEU A 398 -21.70 34.34 12.59
CA LEU A 398 -22.81 35.09 11.99
C LEU A 398 -23.83 35.56 13.02
N GLN A 399 -24.05 34.79 14.07
CA GLN A 399 -24.90 35.20 15.18
C GLN A 399 -24.34 36.41 15.94
N GLN A 400 -23.01 36.50 16.05
CA GLN A 400 -22.33 37.60 16.72
C GLN A 400 -22.13 38.81 15.80
N ASN A 401 -21.85 38.57 14.51
CA ASN A 401 -21.54 39.61 13.53
C ASN A 401 -22.12 39.29 12.16
N PRO A 402 -23.30 39.83 11.80
CA PRO A 402 -23.90 39.63 10.48
C PRO A 402 -23.06 40.14 9.30
N SER A 403 -22.20 41.15 9.52
CA SER A 403 -21.33 41.70 8.46
C SER A 403 -20.13 40.76 8.13
N PHE A 404 -19.96 39.67 8.85
CA PHE A 404 -18.91 38.67 8.63
C PHE A 404 -18.92 38.14 7.18
N LEU A 405 -20.07 37.86 6.60
CA LEU A 405 -20.17 37.39 5.21
C LEU A 405 -19.55 38.38 4.22
N ALA A 406 -19.93 39.66 4.33
CA ALA A 406 -19.39 40.70 3.44
C ALA A 406 -17.87 40.88 3.65
N HIS A 407 -17.42 40.88 4.91
CA HIS A 407 -16.01 41.01 5.22
C HIS A 407 -15.17 39.86 4.65
N GLU A 408 -15.69 38.63 4.68
CA GLU A 408 -15.01 37.44 4.15
C GLU A 408 -15.32 37.17 2.67
N ASN A 409 -15.93 38.11 1.95
CA ASN A 409 -16.36 37.97 0.53
C ASN A 409 -17.23 36.71 0.31
N MET A 410 -18.14 36.48 1.27
CA MET A 410 -19.09 35.36 1.23
C MET A 410 -20.49 35.85 0.88
N GLU A 411 -21.30 34.93 0.35
CA GLU A 411 -22.69 35.16 -0.02
C GLU A 411 -23.56 33.97 0.36
N LEU A 412 -24.85 34.21 0.58
CA LEU A 412 -25.87 33.17 0.71
C LEU A 412 -26.42 32.78 -0.65
N VAL A 413 -26.63 31.48 -0.85
CA VAL A 413 -27.13 30.93 -2.10
C VAL A 413 -28.25 29.95 -1.86
N SER A 414 -29.40 30.17 -2.51
CA SER A 414 -30.49 29.22 -2.60
C SER A 414 -30.54 28.56 -3.97
N SER A 415 -31.53 27.70 -4.20
CA SER A 415 -31.84 27.16 -5.55
C SER A 415 -32.17 28.28 -6.58
N ASN A 416 -32.67 29.42 -6.10
CA ASN A 416 -33.12 30.56 -6.95
C ASN A 416 -32.02 31.62 -7.13
N GLY A 417 -30.83 31.42 -6.61
CA GLY A 417 -29.71 32.35 -6.74
C GLY A 417 -29.23 32.94 -5.42
N VAL A 418 -28.56 34.08 -5.48
CA VAL A 418 -28.00 34.78 -4.30
C VAL A 418 -29.13 35.36 -3.48
N VAL A 419 -29.03 35.23 -2.16
CA VAL A 419 -29.99 35.70 -1.16
C VAL A 419 -29.30 36.70 -0.24
N GLU A 420 -29.97 37.78 0.10
CA GLU A 420 -29.50 38.72 1.12
C GLU A 420 -29.61 38.11 2.53
N PHE A 421 -28.66 38.48 3.38
CA PHE A 421 -28.66 38.02 4.76
C PHE A 421 -29.71 38.79 5.60
N ASP A 422 -30.56 38.03 6.25
CA ASP A 422 -31.39 38.47 7.35
C ASP A 422 -31.31 37.45 8.50
N PHE A 423 -31.91 37.74 9.66
CA PHE A 423 -31.87 36.82 10.80
C PHE A 423 -32.66 35.53 10.56
N SER A 424 -33.61 35.49 9.64
CA SER A 424 -34.31 34.27 9.24
C SER A 424 -33.41 33.32 8.48
N SER A 425 -32.38 33.85 7.77
CA SER A 425 -31.37 33.10 7.05
C SER A 425 -30.59 32.14 7.97
N LEU A 426 -30.45 32.47 9.27
CA LEU A 426 -29.80 31.57 10.24
C LEU A 426 -30.57 30.25 10.41
N SER A 427 -31.90 30.31 10.41
CA SER A 427 -32.75 29.12 10.45
C SER A 427 -32.64 28.30 9.19
N LEU A 428 -32.65 28.94 8.01
CA LEU A 428 -32.53 28.30 6.71
C LEU A 428 -31.16 27.66 6.51
N LEU A 429 -30.08 28.27 7.02
CA LEU A 429 -28.73 27.70 7.06
C LEU A 429 -28.67 26.45 7.95
N LYS A 430 -29.31 26.48 9.14
CA LYS A 430 -29.40 25.30 10.04
C LYS A 430 -30.15 24.14 9.39
N GLN A 431 -31.16 24.44 8.58
CA GLN A 431 -31.94 23.44 7.83
C GLN A 431 -31.25 22.96 6.56
N GLY A 432 -30.16 23.62 6.12
CA GLY A 432 -29.48 23.31 4.86
C GLY A 432 -30.22 23.75 3.59
N THR A 433 -31.30 24.55 3.74
CA THR A 433 -32.11 25.07 2.60
C THR A 433 -31.34 26.10 1.79
N ILE A 434 -30.50 26.89 2.45
CA ILE A 434 -29.55 27.79 1.81
C ILE A 434 -28.13 27.44 2.20
N ARG A 435 -27.17 27.85 1.39
CA ARG A 435 -25.73 27.54 1.56
C ARG A 435 -24.92 28.81 1.62
N ILE A 436 -23.76 28.75 2.27
CA ILE A 436 -22.73 29.77 2.21
C ILE A 436 -21.77 29.44 1.09
N ARG A 437 -21.46 30.43 0.26
CA ARG A 437 -20.46 30.35 -0.81
C ARG A 437 -19.50 31.52 -0.71
N GLN A 438 -18.19 31.28 -0.76
CA GLN A 438 -17.20 32.34 -0.86
C GLN A 438 -16.84 32.59 -2.32
N ARG A 439 -16.82 33.87 -2.70
CA ARG A 439 -16.49 34.29 -4.05
C ARG A 439 -14.99 34.17 -4.35
N PRO A 440 -14.59 34.08 -5.64
CA PRO A 440 -13.19 34.21 -6.04
C PRO A 440 -12.54 35.49 -5.47
N GLY A 441 -11.26 35.41 -5.15
CA GLY A 441 -10.51 36.55 -4.64
C GLY A 441 -9.44 36.21 -3.61
N LYS A 442 -8.73 37.22 -3.14
CA LYS A 442 -7.54 37.06 -2.25
C LYS A 442 -7.86 36.37 -0.92
N LYS A 443 -9.11 36.49 -0.43
CA LYS A 443 -9.56 35.87 0.84
C LYS A 443 -10.14 34.47 0.67
N ASN A 444 -10.29 33.98 -0.58
CA ASN A 444 -10.91 32.68 -0.80
C ASN A 444 -10.09 31.57 -0.16
N ALA A 445 -10.72 30.74 0.67
CA ALA A 445 -10.05 29.65 1.39
C ALA A 445 -9.43 28.59 0.45
N LEU A 446 -9.96 28.45 -0.79
CA LEU A 446 -9.41 27.58 -1.82
C LEU A 446 -8.33 28.25 -2.67
N GLY A 447 -7.93 29.51 -2.35
CA GLY A 447 -6.97 30.26 -3.11
C GLY A 447 -7.44 30.54 -4.54
N LYS A 448 -6.53 30.43 -5.50
CA LYS A 448 -6.73 30.79 -6.91
C LYS A 448 -7.08 29.60 -7.82
N VAL A 449 -6.89 28.36 -7.33
CA VAL A 449 -7.11 27.15 -8.14
C VAL A 449 -7.50 25.96 -7.30
N LYS A 450 -8.35 25.09 -7.85
CA LYS A 450 -8.83 23.85 -7.29
C LYS A 450 -8.67 22.73 -8.33
N PHE A 451 -8.08 21.61 -7.94
CA PHE A 451 -7.88 20.42 -8.77
C PHE A 451 -8.86 19.35 -8.34
N LEU A 452 -9.68 18.88 -9.26
CA LEU A 452 -10.81 18.01 -8.94
C LEU A 452 -10.65 16.61 -9.52
N PHE A 453 -10.79 15.64 -8.63
CA PHE A 453 -10.86 14.22 -8.91
C PHE A 453 -12.09 13.66 -8.18
N PRO A 454 -13.19 13.35 -8.89
CA PRO A 454 -14.41 12.86 -8.27
C PRO A 454 -14.15 11.64 -7.37
N ASN A 455 -14.55 11.73 -6.11
CA ASN A 455 -14.42 10.68 -5.10
C ASN A 455 -15.55 10.80 -4.07
N LYS A 456 -15.79 9.73 -3.30
CA LYS A 456 -16.89 9.66 -2.30
C LYS A 456 -16.68 10.54 -1.06
N ASP A 457 -15.42 10.96 -0.82
CA ASP A 457 -15.03 11.70 0.39
C ASP A 457 -14.99 13.23 0.13
N ASP A 458 -15.36 13.68 -1.09
CA ASP A 458 -15.34 15.08 -1.53
C ASP A 458 -14.00 15.78 -1.29
N VAL A 459 -12.89 15.04 -1.35
CA VAL A 459 -11.53 15.56 -1.16
C VAL A 459 -10.96 16.02 -2.50
N TYR A 460 -10.19 17.10 -2.46
CA TYR A 460 -9.53 17.70 -3.63
C TYR A 460 -8.21 18.38 -3.23
N LEU A 461 -7.36 18.67 -4.23
CA LEU A 461 -6.20 19.54 -4.05
C LEU A 461 -6.59 20.99 -4.35
N HIS A 462 -6.02 21.94 -3.60
CA HIS A 462 -6.31 23.36 -3.81
C HIS A 462 -5.21 24.29 -3.31
N ASP A 463 -5.20 25.50 -3.82
CA ASP A 463 -4.40 26.61 -3.34
C ASP A 463 -4.90 27.13 -1.98
N THR A 464 -4.17 28.04 -1.36
CA THR A 464 -4.54 28.66 -0.09
C THR A 464 -3.86 30.03 0.09
N PRO A 465 -4.54 31.01 0.70
CA PRO A 465 -3.88 32.25 1.11
C PRO A 465 -2.94 32.10 2.34
N ALA A 466 -3.02 30.96 3.03
CA ALA A 466 -2.28 30.71 4.27
C ALA A 466 -0.90 30.08 4.00
N ASN A 467 -0.07 30.69 3.15
CA ASN A 467 1.21 30.16 2.70
C ASN A 467 2.23 29.93 3.82
N ALA A 468 2.15 30.68 4.93
CA ALA A 468 3.05 30.51 6.07
C ALA A 468 2.95 29.09 6.72
N LEU A 469 1.87 28.35 6.48
CA LEU A 469 1.72 26.99 6.99
C LEU A 469 2.69 25.99 6.35
N PHE A 470 3.15 26.23 5.13
CA PHE A 470 4.07 25.33 4.44
C PHE A 470 5.49 25.34 5.04
N GLY A 471 5.86 26.40 5.76
CA GLY A 471 7.14 26.49 6.48
C GLY A 471 7.18 25.73 7.82
N ARG A 472 6.07 25.12 8.24
CA ARG A 472 6.03 24.35 9.48
C ARG A 472 6.48 22.90 9.23
N SER A 473 7.14 22.28 10.20
CA SER A 473 7.48 20.85 10.17
C SER A 473 6.24 19.98 10.22
N ARG A 474 5.26 20.30 11.08
CA ARG A 474 3.95 19.62 11.13
C ARG A 474 2.91 20.43 10.37
N ARG A 475 2.18 19.78 9.46
CA ARG A 475 1.26 20.45 8.50
C ARG A 475 -0.12 19.78 8.41
N ASP A 476 -0.65 19.26 9.51
CA ASP A 476 -1.99 18.68 9.62
C ASP A 476 -3.02 19.72 10.13
N PHE A 477 -3.42 20.67 9.29
CA PHE A 477 -4.27 21.81 9.68
C PHE A 477 -5.57 21.94 8.90
N SER A 478 -5.78 21.16 7.82
CA SER A 478 -6.97 21.31 6.98
C SER A 478 -8.18 20.54 7.53
N HIS A 479 -9.30 20.64 6.83
CA HIS A 479 -10.54 19.91 7.10
C HIS A 479 -10.67 18.62 6.27
N GLY A 480 -9.54 18.07 5.78
CA GLY A 480 -9.49 16.85 4.99
C GLY A 480 -8.96 17.06 3.58
N CYS A 481 -9.32 18.15 2.90
CA CYS A 481 -8.74 18.52 1.61
C CYS A 481 -7.26 18.89 1.75
N VAL A 482 -6.49 18.75 0.67
CA VAL A 482 -5.05 18.96 0.67
C VAL A 482 -4.70 20.29 0.01
N ARG A 483 -4.00 21.15 0.76
CA ARG A 483 -3.48 22.43 0.25
C ARG A 483 -2.11 22.20 -0.37
N VAL A 484 -1.86 22.75 -1.54
CA VAL A 484 -0.58 22.65 -2.26
C VAL A 484 0.19 23.96 -2.20
N SER A 485 1.52 23.90 -2.06
CA SER A 485 2.35 25.08 -1.90
C SER A 485 2.66 25.79 -3.21
N ASP A 486 2.67 25.07 -4.33
CA ASP A 486 2.89 25.61 -5.67
C ASP A 486 1.78 25.16 -6.63
N PRO A 487 0.60 25.82 -6.56
CA PRO A 487 -0.53 25.49 -7.39
C PRO A 487 -0.33 25.82 -8.87
N GLU A 488 0.55 26.79 -9.20
CA GLU A 488 0.90 27.15 -10.57
C GLU A 488 1.69 26.04 -11.26
N ALA A 489 2.74 25.52 -10.58
CA ALA A 489 3.53 24.40 -11.10
C ALA A 489 2.69 23.14 -11.25
N LEU A 490 1.78 22.87 -10.30
CA LEU A 490 0.86 21.72 -10.41
C LEU A 490 -0.12 21.89 -11.58
N ALA A 491 -0.61 23.08 -11.84
CA ALA A 491 -1.48 23.36 -12.99
C ALA A 491 -0.74 23.20 -14.33
N LEU A 492 0.53 23.66 -14.41
CA LEU A 492 1.40 23.44 -15.56
C LEU A 492 1.61 21.94 -15.81
N PHE A 493 1.94 21.19 -14.77
CA PHE A 493 2.09 19.74 -14.85
C PHE A 493 0.79 19.07 -15.36
N ALA A 494 -0.36 19.43 -14.81
CA ALA A 494 -1.63 18.83 -15.19
C ALA A 494 -2.09 19.17 -16.63
N LEU A 495 -1.77 20.37 -17.11
CA LEU A 495 -2.19 20.88 -18.41
C LEU A 495 -1.11 20.80 -19.50
N ARG A 496 0.05 20.17 -19.23
CA ARG A 496 1.21 20.10 -20.13
C ARG A 496 0.90 19.61 -21.55
N ASN A 497 -0.11 18.75 -21.71
CA ASN A 497 -0.56 18.23 -23.01
C ASN A 497 -1.62 19.11 -23.70
N GLN A 498 -1.82 20.35 -23.22
CA GLN A 498 -2.79 21.30 -23.71
C GLN A 498 -2.09 22.64 -24.06
N PRO A 499 -1.60 22.85 -25.29
CA PRO A 499 -0.74 23.96 -25.67
C PRO A 499 -1.29 25.38 -25.41
N LYS A 500 -2.61 25.51 -25.20
CA LYS A 500 -3.24 26.77 -24.84
C LYS A 500 -2.98 27.22 -23.40
N TRP A 501 -2.43 26.31 -22.57
CA TRP A 501 -2.23 26.49 -21.14
C TRP A 501 -0.75 26.58 -20.80
N ASP A 502 -0.11 27.65 -21.28
CA ASP A 502 1.21 28.04 -20.85
C ASP A 502 1.17 28.75 -19.49
N GLN A 503 2.33 29.08 -18.95
CA GLN A 503 2.48 29.72 -17.65
C GLN A 503 1.72 31.06 -17.54
N GLU A 504 1.73 31.87 -18.62
CA GLU A 504 1.06 33.17 -18.66
C GLU A 504 -0.47 33.00 -18.64
N SER A 505 -1.01 32.09 -19.44
CA SER A 505 -2.43 31.75 -19.50
C SER A 505 -2.95 31.22 -18.16
N ILE A 506 -2.16 30.36 -17.48
CA ILE A 506 -2.48 29.86 -16.15
C ILE A 506 -2.53 31.00 -15.13
N ARG A 507 -1.51 31.86 -15.07
CA ARG A 507 -1.48 33.03 -14.17
C ARG A 507 -2.67 33.97 -14.41
N LYS A 508 -3.01 34.22 -15.67
CA LYS A 508 -4.16 35.04 -16.04
C LYS A 508 -5.48 34.41 -15.56
N ALA A 509 -5.64 33.09 -15.72
CA ALA A 509 -6.82 32.38 -15.25
C ALA A 509 -6.90 32.36 -13.71
N MET A 510 -5.78 32.16 -13.01
CA MET A 510 -5.69 32.19 -11.55
C MET A 510 -6.03 33.55 -10.92
N THR A 511 -5.86 34.63 -11.68
CA THR A 511 -6.16 36.01 -11.22
C THR A 511 -7.46 36.55 -11.77
N SER A 512 -8.19 35.78 -12.54
CA SER A 512 -9.48 36.18 -13.13
C SER A 512 -10.53 36.43 -12.03
N PRO A 513 -11.42 37.44 -12.21
CA PRO A 513 -12.57 37.62 -11.33
C PRO A 513 -13.69 36.58 -11.57
N LYS A 514 -13.62 35.84 -12.67
CA LYS A 514 -14.62 34.85 -13.09
C LYS A 514 -14.02 33.45 -13.02
N MET A 515 -14.73 32.51 -12.41
CA MET A 515 -14.38 31.10 -12.39
C MET A 515 -14.28 30.55 -13.81
N GLN A 516 -13.24 29.79 -14.08
CA GLN A 516 -13.04 29.08 -15.33
C GLN A 516 -12.72 27.59 -15.06
N ARG A 517 -13.56 26.68 -15.56
CA ARG A 517 -13.32 25.25 -15.52
C ARG A 517 -12.59 24.78 -16.78
N VAL A 518 -11.56 23.98 -16.57
CA VAL A 518 -10.76 23.38 -17.64
C VAL A 518 -10.74 21.87 -17.44
N PHE A 519 -11.22 21.14 -18.43
CA PHE A 519 -11.14 19.67 -18.43
C PHE A 519 -9.76 19.21 -18.92
N LEU A 520 -9.20 18.22 -18.24
CA LEU A 520 -7.97 17.59 -18.69
C LEU A 520 -8.27 16.70 -19.91
N LYS A 521 -7.39 16.75 -20.90
CA LYS A 521 -7.48 15.89 -22.09
C LYS A 521 -7.37 14.42 -21.74
N THR A 522 -6.45 14.12 -20.81
CA THR A 522 -6.25 12.80 -20.23
C THR A 522 -6.34 12.94 -18.71
N PRO A 523 -7.26 12.26 -18.04
CA PRO A 523 -7.31 12.25 -16.58
C PRO A 523 -5.99 11.75 -15.99
N ILE A 524 -5.56 12.36 -14.88
CA ILE A 524 -4.31 12.01 -14.21
C ILE A 524 -4.64 11.22 -12.94
N PRO A 525 -4.09 10.01 -12.72
CA PRO A 525 -4.21 9.29 -11.47
C PRO A 525 -3.70 10.11 -10.29
N VAL A 526 -4.50 10.18 -9.23
CA VAL A 526 -4.15 10.82 -7.95
C VAL A 526 -4.26 9.77 -6.88
N LEU A 527 -3.16 9.52 -6.18
CA LEU A 527 -3.08 8.58 -5.07
C LEU A 527 -2.70 9.32 -3.79
N PHE A 528 -3.59 9.27 -2.80
CA PHE A 528 -3.25 9.63 -1.42
C PHE A 528 -2.93 8.36 -0.67
N PHE A 529 -1.75 8.28 -0.09
CA PHE A 529 -1.29 7.11 0.64
C PHE A 529 -0.65 7.52 1.98
N TYR A 530 -0.46 6.53 2.84
CA TYR A 530 0.03 6.75 4.19
C TYR A 530 1.18 5.79 4.46
N VAL A 531 2.42 6.28 4.35
CA VAL A 531 3.62 5.48 4.56
C VAL A 531 4.59 6.27 5.44
N THR A 532 4.98 5.69 6.58
CA THR A 532 5.83 6.33 7.59
C THR A 532 7.32 6.08 7.42
N ALA A 533 7.72 5.28 6.41
CA ALA A 533 9.10 5.11 5.98
C ALA A 533 9.15 5.13 4.45
N PHE A 534 9.94 6.03 3.87
CA PHE A 534 9.97 6.24 2.42
C PHE A 534 11.32 6.84 1.99
N PHE A 535 11.81 6.48 0.80
CA PHE A 535 13.03 7.07 0.26
C PHE A 535 12.72 8.34 -0.53
N ASP A 536 13.50 9.38 -0.28
CA ASP A 536 13.40 10.61 -1.05
C ASP A 536 14.11 10.51 -2.41
N GLN A 537 14.14 11.62 -3.16
CA GLN A 537 14.78 11.68 -4.49
C GLN A 537 16.31 11.60 -4.43
N GLN A 538 16.92 11.79 -3.27
CA GLN A 538 18.35 11.64 -3.01
C GLN A 538 18.70 10.22 -2.55
N ASN A 539 17.72 9.29 -2.56
CA ASN A 539 17.83 7.95 -2.01
C ASN A 539 18.17 7.90 -0.52
N GLU A 540 17.79 8.93 0.25
CA GLU A 540 17.87 8.91 1.71
C GLU A 540 16.58 8.32 2.28
N LEU A 541 16.72 7.38 3.20
CA LEU A 541 15.58 6.80 3.93
C LEU A 541 15.06 7.80 4.96
N ILE A 542 13.81 8.18 4.83
CA ILE A 542 13.14 9.12 5.74
C ILE A 542 12.10 8.36 6.57
N PHE A 543 12.15 8.54 7.89
CA PHE A 543 11.10 8.10 8.80
C PHE A 543 10.22 9.30 9.16
N TYR A 544 8.93 9.17 8.88
CA TYR A 544 7.94 10.20 9.17
C TYR A 544 7.15 9.87 10.44
N PRO A 545 6.71 10.87 11.19
CA PRO A 545 5.85 10.66 12.34
C PRO A 545 4.49 10.06 11.91
N ASP A 546 3.97 9.13 12.71
CA ASP A 546 2.64 8.54 12.53
C ASP A 546 1.56 9.52 13.02
N ILE A 547 1.28 10.56 12.22
CA ILE A 547 0.43 11.69 12.59
C ILE A 547 -1.04 11.33 12.83
N TYR A 548 -1.50 10.19 12.29
CA TYR A 548 -2.88 9.70 12.41
C TYR A 548 -2.97 8.40 13.20
N GLU A 549 -1.87 7.95 13.81
CA GLU A 549 -1.78 6.73 14.63
C GLU A 549 -2.15 5.45 13.86
N GLN A 550 -1.94 5.45 12.54
CA GLN A 550 -2.32 4.34 11.66
C GLN A 550 -1.32 3.17 11.66
N ASP A 551 -0.08 3.40 12.09
CA ASP A 551 0.88 2.31 12.27
C ASP A 551 0.44 1.37 13.38
N GLY A 552 -0.05 1.92 14.50
CA GLY A 552 -0.59 1.14 15.60
C GLY A 552 -1.82 0.31 15.19
N VAL A 553 -2.73 0.91 14.43
CA VAL A 553 -3.93 0.21 13.91
C VAL A 553 -3.54 -0.95 12.99
N LEU A 554 -2.60 -0.74 12.06
CA LEU A 554 -2.13 -1.79 11.16
C LEU A 554 -1.38 -2.89 11.92
N GLN A 555 -0.54 -2.53 12.88
CA GLN A 555 0.19 -3.50 13.70
C GLN A 555 -0.77 -4.39 14.48
N GLU A 556 -1.83 -3.82 15.04
CA GLU A 556 -2.84 -4.59 15.75
C GLU A 556 -3.62 -5.51 14.82
N ALA A 557 -4.00 -5.04 13.63
CA ALA A 557 -4.66 -5.87 12.62
C ALA A 557 -3.79 -7.04 12.15
N LEU A 558 -2.47 -6.84 12.02
CA LEU A 558 -1.51 -7.90 11.69
C LEU A 558 -1.39 -8.94 12.81
N LYS A 559 -1.38 -8.51 14.08
CA LYS A 559 -1.38 -9.41 15.25
C LYS A 559 -2.67 -10.20 15.34
N GLN A 560 -3.83 -9.58 15.15
CA GLN A 560 -5.12 -10.29 15.19
C GLN A 560 -5.21 -11.36 14.09
N ALA A 561 -4.59 -11.13 12.93
CA ALA A 561 -4.48 -12.15 11.90
C ALA A 561 -3.58 -13.34 12.35
N GLU A 562 -2.55 -13.07 13.16
CA GLU A 562 -1.71 -14.09 13.79
C GLU A 562 -2.44 -14.82 14.92
N ASP A 563 -3.11 -14.09 15.83
CA ASP A 563 -3.85 -14.65 16.98
C ASP A 563 -5.04 -15.52 16.54
N LEU A 564 -5.78 -15.16 15.47
CA LEU A 564 -6.81 -16.01 14.90
C LEU A 564 -6.25 -17.36 14.42
N SER A 565 -5.04 -17.35 13.90
CA SER A 565 -4.34 -18.56 13.50
C SER A 565 -3.95 -19.42 14.71
N ASP A 566 -3.48 -18.80 15.79
CA ASP A 566 -3.11 -19.50 17.04
C ASP A 566 -4.32 -20.06 17.77
N GLN A 567 -5.45 -19.34 17.80
CA GLN A 567 -6.69 -19.83 18.43
C GLN A 567 -7.25 -21.08 17.74
N LEU A 568 -7.15 -21.17 16.41
CA LEU A 568 -7.52 -22.36 15.66
C LEU A 568 -6.62 -23.55 15.98
N LEU A 569 -5.34 -23.32 16.30
CA LEU A 569 -4.38 -24.33 16.76
C LEU A 569 -4.77 -24.93 18.12
N PHE A 570 -5.22 -24.12 19.08
CA PHE A 570 -5.63 -24.56 20.41
C PHE A 570 -6.96 -25.30 20.37
N ALA A 571 -7.92 -24.86 19.55
CA ALA A 571 -9.22 -25.51 19.39
C ALA A 571 -9.09 -26.93 18.78
N SER A 572 -8.16 -27.16 17.86
CA SER A 572 -7.91 -28.48 17.27
C SER A 572 -7.25 -29.47 18.22
N LYS A 573 -6.47 -29.00 19.20
CA LYS A 573 -5.84 -29.84 20.25
C LYS A 573 -6.77 -30.18 21.41
N SER A 574 -7.84 -29.41 21.63
CA SER A 574 -8.85 -29.60 22.68
C SER A 574 -10.12 -30.33 22.23
N GLY A 575 -10.19 -30.77 20.98
CA GLY A 575 -11.35 -31.45 20.37
C GLY A 575 -11.56 -32.88 20.83
N GLY A 576 -11.77 -33.08 22.14
CA GLY A 576 -12.45 -34.21 22.75
C GLY A 576 -13.71 -33.68 23.42
N THR A 577 -14.88 -33.97 22.82
CA THR A 577 -16.23 -33.83 23.36
C THR A 577 -16.63 -32.46 23.93
N THR A 578 -17.47 -31.71 23.21
CA THR A 578 -18.69 -31.17 23.84
C THR A 578 -19.69 -30.66 22.78
N ASP A 579 -20.85 -30.96 23.09
CA ASP A 579 -22.20 -30.83 22.64
C ASP A 579 -22.61 -29.43 22.12
N LYS A 580 -23.64 -29.47 21.28
CA LYS A 580 -24.35 -28.39 20.64
C LYS A 580 -24.95 -27.39 21.61
N THR A 581 -24.85 -26.11 21.31
CA THR A 581 -26.01 -25.19 21.36
C THR A 581 -25.78 -24.03 20.40
N ALA A 582 -26.56 -24.01 19.36
CA ALA A 582 -26.80 -22.87 18.50
C ALA A 582 -27.65 -21.85 19.25
N THR A 583 -27.25 -20.60 19.24
CA THR A 583 -28.18 -19.48 19.46
C THR A 583 -27.93 -18.40 18.39
N ASP A 584 -28.99 -18.17 17.63
CA ASP A 584 -29.22 -17.05 16.74
C ASP A 584 -28.86 -15.69 17.36
N PHE A 585 -28.20 -14.83 16.58
CA PHE A 585 -28.39 -13.39 16.68
C PHE A 585 -28.52 -12.80 15.27
N THR A 586 -29.81 -12.60 14.90
CA THR A 586 -30.23 -11.55 13.97
C THR A 586 -30.46 -10.28 14.80
N GLU A 587 -29.74 -9.19 14.45
CA GLU A 587 -30.25 -7.83 14.26
C GLU A 587 -29.15 -6.94 13.67
#